data_3e0e6ad879b828d808ff538eb4b4a83f
#
_entry.id   3e0e6ad879b828d808ff538eb4b4a83f
#
_cell.length_a   1.000
_cell.length_b   1.000
_cell.length_c   1.000
_cell.angle_alpha   90.00
_cell.angle_beta   90.00
_cell.angle_gamma   90.00
#
_symmetry.space_group_name_H-M   'P 1'
#
loop_
_entity.id
_entity.type
_entity.pdbx_description
1 polymer ?
#
loop_
_entity_poly.entity_id
_entity_poly.type
_entity_poly.pdbx_seq_one_letter_code
_entity_poly.pdbx_strand_id
1 'polypeptide(L)'
;MDLNVRLAKMTKAMKTQLFIDNLTTIFNPQALFSDGTAQYRIPPEPKANESVKLRFRTGRENIDRVVLVVCTDTRIEMKKVYNDRLFDYYESTVELSDKMIDYYFEGTSGTVTVYYNSVGVCSGVEPYYNFTITPSFHTPDWAKGAIFYQIYVDRFYNGDRSNDVEKDEYVYIGE
;
A
#
# COMPACT_ATOMS: atom_id res chain seq x y z
N MET A 1 -6.25 48.31 9.41
CA MET A 1 -6.99 47.98 10.63
C MET A 1 -6.35 46.73 11.22
N ASP A 2 -5.76 46.87 12.39
CA ASP A 2 -4.94 45.84 13.04
C ASP A 2 -5.74 44.56 13.32
N LEU A 3 -5.17 43.40 13.01
CA LEU A 3 -5.76 42.06 13.21
C LEU A 3 -6.18 41.86 14.69
N ASN A 4 -5.36 42.38 15.62
CA ASN A 4 -5.62 42.30 17.05
C ASN A 4 -6.89 43.06 17.47
N VAL A 5 -7.19 44.17 16.82
CA VAL A 5 -8.41 44.97 17.07
C VAL A 5 -9.66 44.26 16.57
N ARG A 6 -9.55 43.52 15.45
CA ARG A 6 -10.67 42.69 14.92
C ARG A 6 -10.94 41.49 15.82
N LEU A 7 -9.89 40.79 16.28
CA LEU A 7 -10.02 39.64 17.19
C LEU A 7 -10.58 40.02 18.55
N ALA A 8 -10.28 41.24 19.06
CA ALA A 8 -10.78 41.70 20.32
C ALA A 8 -12.31 41.91 20.32
N LYS A 9 -12.90 42.24 19.17
CA LYS A 9 -14.33 42.48 18.99
C LYS A 9 -15.15 41.20 18.73
N MET A 10 -14.49 40.06 18.54
CA MET A 10 -15.17 38.78 18.25
C MET A 10 -15.64 38.11 19.55
N THR A 11 -16.85 37.54 19.52
CA THR A 11 -17.33 36.67 20.58
C THR A 11 -16.50 35.41 20.69
N LYS A 12 -16.60 34.69 21.84
CA LYS A 12 -15.89 33.41 22.02
C LYS A 12 -16.27 32.40 20.90
N ALA A 13 -17.55 32.32 20.57
CA ALA A 13 -18.06 31.44 19.53
C ALA A 13 -17.45 31.77 18.14
N MET A 14 -17.37 33.06 17.77
CA MET A 14 -16.76 33.50 16.52
C MET A 14 -15.25 33.18 16.47
N LYS A 15 -14.53 33.34 17.58
CA LYS A 15 -13.11 32.98 17.66
C LYS A 15 -12.92 31.49 17.52
N THR A 16 -13.77 30.69 18.14
CA THR A 16 -13.75 29.23 18.03
C THR A 16 -14.01 28.78 16.59
N GLN A 17 -15.03 29.38 15.94
CA GLN A 17 -15.34 29.07 14.55
C GLN A 17 -14.17 29.45 13.62
N LEU A 18 -13.60 30.64 13.76
CA LEU A 18 -12.45 31.08 13.00
C LEU A 18 -11.24 30.13 13.18
N PHE A 19 -11.04 29.64 14.41
CA PHE A 19 -9.98 28.68 14.70
C PHE A 19 -10.25 27.34 13.99
N ILE A 20 -11.48 26.83 14.06
CA ILE A 20 -11.89 25.58 13.36
C ILE A 20 -11.73 25.72 11.86
N ASP A 21 -12.16 26.86 11.28
CA ASP A 21 -12.10 27.12 9.83
C ASP A 21 -10.66 27.23 9.31
N ASN A 22 -9.69 27.51 10.18
CA ASN A 22 -8.28 27.61 9.85
C ASN A 22 -7.44 26.38 10.31
N LEU A 23 -8.10 25.36 10.88
CA LEU A 23 -7.40 24.10 11.16
C LEU A 23 -7.07 23.41 9.84
N THR A 24 -5.77 23.29 9.58
CA THR A 24 -5.28 22.40 8.51
C THR A 24 -5.29 20.96 9.03
N THR A 25 -5.72 20.03 8.21
CA THR A 25 -5.64 18.60 8.52
C THR A 25 -4.18 18.21 8.74
N ILE A 26 -3.88 17.61 9.89
CA ILE A 26 -2.54 17.06 10.14
C ILE A 26 -2.35 15.87 9.21
N PHE A 27 -1.22 15.83 8.49
CA PHE A 27 -0.88 14.70 7.64
C PHE A 27 -0.85 13.40 8.44
N ASN A 28 -1.66 12.43 8.04
CA ASN A 28 -1.74 11.11 8.65
C ASN A 28 -1.26 10.02 7.68
N PRO A 29 0.00 9.60 7.74
CA PRO A 29 0.54 8.58 6.86
C PRO A 29 -0.14 7.21 7.00
N GLN A 30 -0.77 6.90 8.13
CA GLN A 30 -1.50 5.65 8.33
C GLN A 30 -2.80 5.56 7.53
N ALA A 31 -3.31 6.69 7.01
CA ALA A 31 -4.47 6.71 6.12
C ALA A 31 -4.14 6.33 4.67
N LEU A 32 -2.85 6.30 4.33
CA LEU A 32 -2.36 5.90 3.01
C LEU A 32 -2.56 4.40 2.81
N PHE A 33 -3.08 4.02 1.65
CA PHE A 33 -3.30 2.61 1.37
C PHE A 33 -3.43 2.33 -0.13
N SER A 34 -2.81 1.25 -0.55
CA SER A 34 -3.02 0.54 -1.81
C SER A 34 -2.58 -0.90 -1.65
N ASP A 35 -3.09 -1.77 -2.50
CA ASP A 35 -2.68 -3.17 -2.56
C ASP A 35 -2.87 -3.73 -3.98
N GLY A 36 -2.65 -5.03 -4.14
CA GLY A 36 -2.83 -5.71 -5.43
C GLY A 36 -4.24 -6.24 -5.69
N THR A 37 -5.23 -5.94 -4.83
CA THR A 37 -6.59 -6.42 -4.99
C THR A 37 -7.34 -5.72 -6.12
N ALA A 38 -8.45 -6.31 -6.56
CA ALA A 38 -9.31 -5.73 -7.59
C ALA A 38 -9.88 -4.34 -7.24
N GLN A 39 -9.82 -3.94 -5.97
CA GLN A 39 -10.24 -2.62 -5.53
C GLN A 39 -9.19 -1.55 -5.88
N TYR A 40 -7.91 -1.90 -5.88
CA TYR A 40 -6.79 -0.97 -6.06
C TYR A 40 -6.00 -1.20 -7.34
N ARG A 41 -6.11 -2.38 -7.97
CA ARG A 41 -5.50 -2.70 -9.26
C ARG A 41 -6.55 -3.28 -10.20
N ILE A 42 -6.86 -2.59 -11.29
CA ILE A 42 -7.99 -2.89 -12.17
C ILE A 42 -7.51 -2.99 -13.62
N PRO A 43 -7.53 -4.17 -14.23
CA PRO A 43 -7.87 -5.47 -13.66
C PRO A 43 -6.79 -5.98 -12.68
N PRO A 44 -7.12 -6.89 -11.73
CA PRO A 44 -6.15 -7.40 -10.75
C PRO A 44 -5.07 -8.30 -11.36
N GLU A 45 -5.38 -8.97 -12.45
CA GLU A 45 -4.48 -9.83 -13.24
C GLU A 45 -4.47 -9.33 -14.69
N PRO A 46 -3.77 -8.22 -14.99
CA PRO A 46 -3.77 -7.63 -16.33
C PRO A 46 -2.98 -8.49 -17.32
N LYS A 47 -3.40 -8.46 -18.59
CA LYS A 47 -2.70 -9.12 -19.68
C LYS A 47 -1.58 -8.24 -20.23
N ALA A 48 -0.67 -8.85 -20.97
CA ALA A 48 0.31 -8.10 -21.75
C ALA A 48 -0.37 -7.20 -22.78
N ASN A 49 0.15 -5.99 -22.96
CA ASN A 49 -0.37 -4.94 -23.83
C ASN A 49 -1.79 -4.46 -23.45
N GLU A 50 -2.15 -4.61 -22.19
CA GLU A 50 -3.38 -4.08 -21.60
C GLU A 50 -3.03 -2.91 -20.68
N SER A 51 -3.95 -1.96 -20.54
CA SER A 51 -3.81 -0.90 -19.53
C SER A 51 -4.29 -1.37 -18.16
N VAL A 52 -3.58 -0.98 -17.13
CA VAL A 52 -3.96 -1.22 -15.74
C VAL A 52 -4.18 0.09 -15.02
N LYS A 53 -5.30 0.20 -14.33
CA LYS A 53 -5.60 1.33 -13.46
C LYS A 53 -5.12 1.00 -12.05
N LEU A 54 -4.31 1.87 -11.49
CA LEU A 54 -3.81 1.80 -10.13
C LEU A 54 -4.48 2.88 -9.29
N ARG A 55 -4.96 2.47 -8.12
CA ARG A 55 -5.65 3.34 -7.17
C ARG A 55 -4.84 3.48 -5.90
N PHE A 56 -4.88 4.67 -5.33
CA PHE A 56 -4.27 4.99 -4.05
C PHE A 56 -5.26 5.74 -3.18
N ARG A 57 -5.34 5.37 -1.91
CA ARG A 57 -6.20 6.00 -0.91
C ARG A 57 -5.38 6.85 0.04
N THR A 58 -5.88 8.01 0.41
CA THR A 58 -5.31 8.89 1.43
C THR A 58 -6.37 9.29 2.45
N GLY A 59 -5.99 9.90 3.56
CA GLY A 59 -6.96 10.62 4.40
C GLY A 59 -7.59 11.76 3.61
N ARG A 60 -8.83 12.12 3.95
CA ARG A 60 -9.54 13.20 3.27
C ARG A 60 -8.81 14.53 3.48
N GLU A 61 -8.55 15.23 2.37
CA GLU A 61 -7.85 16.53 2.37
C GLU A 61 -6.54 16.51 3.17
N ASN A 62 -5.82 15.39 3.11
CA ASN A 62 -4.68 15.11 3.97
C ASN A 62 -3.35 15.09 3.22
N ILE A 63 -3.39 15.23 1.90
CA ILE A 63 -2.23 15.18 1.03
C ILE A 63 -2.38 16.18 -0.10
N ASP A 64 -1.28 16.84 -0.47
CA ASP A 64 -1.29 17.85 -1.53
C ASP A 64 -1.08 17.21 -2.91
N ARG A 65 -0.26 16.15 -2.96
CA ARG A 65 0.14 15.52 -4.20
C ARG A 65 0.39 14.03 -4.02
N VAL A 66 -0.07 13.24 -4.98
CA VAL A 66 0.24 11.80 -5.09
C VAL A 66 0.88 11.53 -6.44
N VAL A 67 2.01 10.82 -6.43
CA VAL A 67 2.74 10.41 -7.63
C VAL A 67 2.88 8.90 -7.63
N LEU A 68 2.51 8.28 -8.72
CA LEU A 68 2.85 6.89 -9.03
C LEU A 68 4.21 6.87 -9.71
N VAL A 69 5.14 6.09 -9.20
CA VAL A 69 6.46 5.87 -9.80
C VAL A 69 6.54 4.45 -10.32
N VAL A 70 6.82 4.30 -11.61
CA VAL A 70 6.90 3.01 -12.31
C VAL A 70 8.32 2.80 -12.80
N CYS A 71 8.88 1.62 -12.56
CA CYS A 71 10.24 1.24 -12.98
C CYS A 71 11.31 2.29 -12.63
N THR A 72 11.19 2.90 -11.44
CA THR A 72 12.07 3.95 -10.88
C THR A 72 12.11 5.28 -11.65
N ASP A 73 11.85 5.30 -12.95
CA ASP A 73 12.07 6.46 -13.82
C ASP A 73 10.80 7.18 -14.26
N THR A 74 9.72 6.45 -14.43
CA THR A 74 8.46 7.02 -14.92
C THR A 74 7.62 7.53 -13.75
N ARG A 75 7.43 8.84 -13.68
CA ARG A 75 6.68 9.52 -12.62
C ARG A 75 5.37 10.06 -13.18
N ILE A 76 4.26 9.59 -12.65
CA ILE A 76 2.91 9.93 -13.12
C ILE A 76 2.15 10.57 -11.96
N GLU A 77 1.75 11.83 -12.11
CA GLU A 77 0.90 12.48 -11.12
C GLU A 77 -0.49 11.88 -11.16
N MET A 78 -0.97 11.41 -10.02
CA MET A 78 -2.26 10.76 -9.91
C MET A 78 -3.37 11.80 -9.75
N LYS A 79 -4.54 11.50 -10.33
CA LYS A 79 -5.71 12.37 -10.25
C LYS A 79 -6.63 11.91 -9.14
N LYS A 80 -7.09 12.86 -8.31
CA LYS A 80 -8.16 12.61 -7.36
C LYS A 80 -9.46 12.39 -8.14
N VAL A 81 -10.08 11.22 -7.96
CA VAL A 81 -11.25 10.80 -8.76
C VAL A 81 -12.54 10.81 -7.95
N TYR A 82 -12.48 10.46 -6.68
CA TYR A 82 -13.62 10.56 -5.76
C TYR A 82 -13.15 10.64 -4.32
N ASN A 83 -14.07 10.88 -3.42
CA ASN A 83 -13.84 10.81 -1.98
C ASN A 83 -15.07 10.22 -1.28
N ASP A 84 -14.86 9.70 -0.09
CA ASP A 84 -15.90 9.38 0.86
C ASP A 84 -15.80 10.28 2.10
N ARG A 85 -16.45 9.89 3.19
CA ARG A 85 -16.44 10.67 4.43
C ARG A 85 -15.05 10.83 5.04
N LEU A 86 -14.17 9.82 4.88
CA LEU A 86 -12.88 9.71 5.57
C LEU A 86 -11.68 9.78 4.63
N PHE A 87 -11.86 9.43 3.35
CA PHE A 87 -10.76 9.20 2.44
C PHE A 87 -10.94 9.90 1.10
N ASP A 88 -9.81 10.24 0.49
CA ASP A 88 -9.66 10.63 -0.89
C ASP A 88 -9.04 9.48 -1.68
N TYR A 89 -9.48 9.31 -2.93
CA TYR A 89 -9.00 8.26 -3.82
C TYR A 89 -8.42 8.86 -5.09
N TYR A 90 -7.21 8.43 -5.39
CA TYR A 90 -6.43 8.86 -6.54
C TYR A 90 -6.27 7.69 -7.52
N GLU A 91 -6.31 7.98 -8.81
CA GLU A 91 -6.11 6.97 -9.85
C GLU A 91 -5.12 7.43 -10.91
N SER A 92 -4.41 6.47 -11.48
CA SER A 92 -3.64 6.62 -12.69
C SER A 92 -3.70 5.34 -13.51
N THR A 93 -3.51 5.45 -14.81
CA THR A 93 -3.49 4.32 -15.74
C THR A 93 -2.08 4.14 -16.29
N VAL A 94 -1.62 2.90 -16.34
CA VAL A 94 -0.33 2.50 -16.87
C VAL A 94 -0.56 1.52 -18.01
N GLU A 95 0.07 1.76 -19.15
CA GLU A 95 0.11 0.83 -20.27
C GLU A 95 1.19 -0.22 -20.00
N LEU A 96 0.80 -1.48 -20.06
CA LEU A 96 1.69 -2.60 -19.85
C LEU A 96 2.27 -3.11 -21.17
N SER A 97 3.52 -3.53 -21.15
CA SER A 97 4.10 -4.37 -22.16
C SER A 97 3.96 -5.86 -21.76
N ASP A 98 4.78 -6.72 -22.35
CA ASP A 98 4.97 -8.12 -21.93
C ASP A 98 5.93 -8.28 -20.75
N LYS A 99 6.60 -7.19 -20.34
CA LYS A 99 7.60 -7.20 -19.26
C LYS A 99 6.97 -6.92 -17.89
N MET A 100 7.55 -7.55 -16.90
CA MET A 100 7.27 -7.25 -15.50
C MET A 100 7.64 -5.78 -15.21
N ILE A 101 6.78 -5.10 -14.45
CA ILE A 101 7.04 -3.77 -13.92
C ILE A 101 6.96 -3.79 -12.38
N ASP A 102 7.71 -2.90 -11.78
CA ASP A 102 7.60 -2.56 -10.37
C ASP A 102 7.09 -1.13 -10.21
N TYR A 103 6.42 -0.84 -9.09
CA TYR A 103 5.92 0.50 -8.82
C TYR A 103 5.75 0.76 -7.32
N TYR A 104 5.74 2.02 -6.97
CA TYR A 104 5.42 2.52 -5.64
C TYR A 104 4.72 3.88 -5.74
N PHE A 105 4.22 4.38 -4.62
CA PHE A 105 3.58 5.69 -4.56
C PHE A 105 4.39 6.66 -3.72
N GLU A 106 4.39 7.93 -4.12
CA GLU A 106 4.89 9.04 -3.33
C GLU A 106 3.73 9.94 -2.93
N GLY A 107 3.70 10.30 -1.67
CA GLY A 107 2.73 11.24 -1.12
C GLY A 107 3.43 12.44 -0.53
N THR A 108 3.02 13.65 -0.91
CA THR A 108 3.57 14.89 -0.38
C THR A 108 2.49 15.70 0.31
N SER A 109 2.79 16.18 1.51
CA SER A 109 1.96 17.11 2.27
C SER A 109 2.86 18.20 2.89
N GLY A 110 2.74 19.43 2.43
CA GLY A 110 3.64 20.52 2.77
C GLY A 110 5.09 20.20 2.40
N THR A 111 5.95 20.12 3.40
CA THR A 111 7.37 19.77 3.24
C THR A 111 7.68 18.29 3.47
N VAL A 112 6.66 17.49 3.83
CA VAL A 112 6.83 16.07 4.12
C VAL A 112 6.54 15.26 2.88
N THR A 113 7.48 14.38 2.51
CA THR A 113 7.29 13.36 1.48
C THR A 113 7.46 12.00 2.10
N VAL A 114 6.52 11.11 1.81
CA VAL A 114 6.53 9.70 2.22
C VAL A 114 6.38 8.81 1.01
N TYR A 115 6.86 7.59 1.13
CA TYR A 115 6.76 6.55 0.12
C TYR A 115 5.84 5.44 0.60
N TYR A 116 5.14 4.80 -0.32
CA TYR A 116 4.26 3.69 -0.01
C TYR A 116 4.50 2.54 -0.99
N ASN A 117 4.82 1.38 -0.46
CA ASN A 117 5.09 0.17 -1.21
C ASN A 117 4.35 -1.04 -0.61
N SER A 118 4.71 -2.27 -0.96
CA SER A 118 4.03 -3.49 -0.50
C SER A 118 4.10 -3.74 1.01
N VAL A 119 5.04 -3.13 1.72
CA VAL A 119 5.15 -3.20 3.19
C VAL A 119 4.51 -2.02 3.91
N GLY A 120 3.98 -1.04 3.14
CA GLY A 120 3.28 0.13 3.69
C GLY A 120 4.08 1.43 3.56
N VAL A 121 3.92 2.33 4.53
CA VAL A 121 4.57 3.65 4.53
C VAL A 121 6.02 3.55 4.94
N CYS A 122 6.90 4.16 4.16
CA CYS A 122 8.34 4.24 4.42
C CYS A 122 8.88 5.66 4.20
N SER A 123 10.01 5.95 4.82
CA SER A 123 10.72 7.22 4.69
C SER A 123 11.69 7.27 3.51
N GLY A 124 11.93 6.14 2.86
CA GLY A 124 12.82 5.99 1.72
C GLY A 124 12.35 4.90 0.77
N VAL A 125 12.87 4.92 -0.45
CA VAL A 125 12.54 3.91 -1.46
C VAL A 125 13.46 2.72 -1.30
N GLU A 126 12.87 1.55 -1.11
CA GLU A 126 13.55 0.25 -1.12
C GLU A 126 12.94 -0.60 -2.24
N PRO A 127 13.61 -0.73 -3.41
CA PRO A 127 13.06 -1.38 -4.60
C PRO A 127 12.59 -2.82 -4.37
N TYR A 128 13.21 -3.53 -3.43
CA TYR A 128 12.83 -4.90 -3.06
C TYR A 128 11.37 -5.00 -2.58
N TYR A 129 10.84 -3.95 -1.99
CA TYR A 129 9.47 -3.90 -1.48
C TYR A 129 8.49 -3.19 -2.42
N ASN A 130 8.89 -2.84 -3.63
CA ASN A 130 7.96 -2.26 -4.59
C ASN A 130 6.84 -3.25 -4.91
N PHE A 131 5.66 -2.74 -5.24
CA PHE A 131 4.61 -3.56 -5.84
C PHE A 131 5.09 -4.05 -7.20
N THR A 132 4.67 -5.25 -7.58
CA THR A 132 5.05 -5.85 -8.87
C THR A 132 3.80 -6.25 -9.66
N ILE A 133 3.85 -6.03 -10.96
CA ILE A 133 2.88 -6.56 -11.91
C ILE A 133 3.64 -7.40 -12.93
N THR A 134 3.24 -8.68 -13.00
CA THR A 134 3.69 -9.60 -14.06
C THR A 134 2.52 -9.77 -15.02
N PRO A 135 2.56 -9.13 -16.20
CA PRO A 135 1.48 -9.22 -17.17
C PRO A 135 1.25 -10.66 -17.63
N SER A 136 -0.01 -11.00 -17.86
CA SER A 136 -0.45 -12.36 -18.22
C SER A 136 -0.17 -13.44 -17.17
N PHE A 137 0.27 -13.08 -15.96
CA PHE A 137 0.28 -14.01 -14.85
C PHE A 137 -1.15 -14.24 -14.35
N HIS A 138 -1.55 -15.50 -14.27
CA HIS A 138 -2.87 -15.87 -13.77
C HIS A 138 -2.73 -16.86 -12.62
N THR A 139 -3.31 -16.49 -11.48
CA THR A 139 -3.42 -17.40 -10.35
C THR A 139 -4.51 -18.45 -10.65
N PRO A 140 -4.21 -19.75 -10.61
CA PRO A 140 -5.22 -20.77 -10.84
C PRO A 140 -6.45 -20.60 -9.93
N ASP A 141 -7.64 -20.76 -10.48
CA ASP A 141 -8.89 -20.48 -9.74
C ASP A 141 -9.04 -21.33 -8.48
N TRP A 142 -8.53 -22.55 -8.50
CA TRP A 142 -8.54 -23.43 -7.32
C TRP A 142 -7.68 -22.90 -6.15
N ALA A 143 -6.66 -22.05 -6.44
CA ALA A 143 -5.78 -21.48 -5.42
C ALA A 143 -6.34 -20.18 -4.83
N LYS A 144 -7.28 -19.51 -5.53
CA LYS A 144 -7.89 -18.26 -5.07
C LYS A 144 -8.79 -18.51 -3.87
N GLY A 145 -8.40 -17.97 -2.72
CA GLY A 145 -9.12 -18.13 -1.47
C GLY A 145 -8.97 -19.51 -0.81
N ALA A 146 -8.07 -20.37 -1.33
CA ALA A 146 -7.80 -21.66 -0.70
C ALA A 146 -7.06 -21.50 0.63
N ILE A 147 -7.43 -22.32 1.60
CA ILE A 147 -6.73 -22.45 2.86
C ILE A 147 -5.82 -23.66 2.76
N PHE A 148 -4.52 -23.46 2.94
CA PHE A 148 -3.52 -24.52 2.90
C PHE A 148 -3.15 -24.90 4.33
N TYR A 149 -3.19 -26.21 4.63
CA TYR A 149 -2.68 -26.74 5.86
C TYR A 149 -1.53 -27.70 5.55
N GLN A 150 -0.31 -27.32 5.93
CA GLN A 150 0.87 -28.15 5.71
C GLN A 150 1.16 -28.97 6.97
N ILE A 151 1.18 -30.29 6.82
CA ILE A 151 1.53 -31.22 7.89
C ILE A 151 2.95 -31.71 7.65
N TYR A 152 3.83 -31.43 8.61
CA TYR A 152 5.15 -32.06 8.70
C TYR A 152 4.97 -33.39 9.42
N VAL A 153 4.98 -34.47 8.67
CA VAL A 153 4.62 -35.82 9.17
C VAL A 153 5.54 -36.24 10.31
N ASP A 154 6.84 -35.93 10.23
CA ASP A 154 7.86 -36.20 11.22
C ASP A 154 7.68 -35.43 12.55
N ARG A 155 6.85 -34.38 12.56
CA ARG A 155 6.64 -33.49 13.71
C ARG A 155 5.20 -33.42 14.18
N PHE A 156 4.29 -34.08 13.50
CA PHE A 156 2.87 -33.98 13.80
C PHE A 156 2.42 -35.02 14.83
N TYR A 157 2.68 -36.28 14.56
CA TYR A 157 2.34 -37.39 15.46
C TYR A 157 3.15 -38.61 15.09
N ASN A 158 3.78 -39.23 16.10
CA ASN A 158 4.46 -40.51 15.94
C ASN A 158 3.44 -41.65 16.11
N GLY A 159 2.99 -42.23 15.01
CA GLY A 159 2.03 -43.33 14.99
C GLY A 159 2.63 -44.70 15.21
N ASP A 160 3.93 -44.87 15.01
CA ASP A 160 4.66 -46.11 15.20
C ASP A 160 6.07 -45.82 15.76
N ARG A 161 6.27 -46.13 17.03
CA ARG A 161 7.52 -45.91 17.71
C ARG A 161 8.57 -46.99 17.43
N SER A 162 8.22 -48.07 16.74
CA SER A 162 9.17 -49.13 16.43
C SER A 162 10.18 -48.77 15.38
N ASN A 163 9.91 -47.66 14.62
CA ASN A 163 10.80 -47.13 13.62
C ASN A 163 11.45 -45.79 14.04
N ASP A 164 11.39 -45.45 15.30
CA ASP A 164 12.12 -44.28 15.82
C ASP A 164 13.62 -44.47 15.66
N VAL A 165 14.31 -43.38 15.30
CA VAL A 165 15.75 -43.34 15.21
C VAL A 165 16.33 -43.45 16.65
N GLU A 166 17.19 -44.44 16.88
CA GLU A 166 17.84 -44.60 18.13
C GLU A 166 19.13 -43.74 18.23
N LYS A 167 19.58 -43.52 19.45
CA LYS A 167 20.80 -42.76 19.70
C LYS A 167 21.97 -43.47 19.00
N ASP A 168 22.76 -42.72 18.24
CA ASP A 168 23.94 -43.16 17.49
C ASP A 168 23.65 -44.09 16.27
N GLU A 169 22.36 -44.19 15.83
CA GLU A 169 21.98 -44.95 14.65
C GLU A 169 22.43 -44.26 13.34
N TYR A 170 22.48 -42.93 13.31
CA TYR A 170 22.95 -42.15 12.18
C TYR A 170 24.02 -41.14 12.56
N VAL A 171 25.00 -40.98 11.70
CA VAL A 171 25.96 -39.85 11.74
C VAL A 171 25.43 -38.74 10.86
N TYR A 172 25.11 -37.58 11.45
CA TYR A 172 24.62 -36.41 10.75
C TYR A 172 25.75 -35.46 10.39
N ILE A 173 26.00 -35.28 9.09
CA ILE A 173 26.97 -34.29 8.56
C ILE A 173 28.34 -34.31 9.23
N GLY A 174 28.96 -35.51 9.34
CA GLY A 174 30.39 -35.62 9.68
C GLY A 174 30.75 -35.40 11.17
N GLU A 175 29.80 -35.56 12.07
CA GLU A 175 30.05 -35.67 13.51
C GLU A 175 30.26 -37.14 13.92
#